data_6b1bbe6082e11244859900afe958f3d7
#
_entry.id   6b1bbe6082e11244859900afe958f3d7
#
_cell.length_a   1.000
_cell.length_b   1.000
_cell.length_c   1.000
_cell.angle_alpha   90.00
_cell.angle_beta   90.00
_cell.angle_gamma   90.00
#
_symmetry.space_group_name_H-M   'P 1'
#
loop_
_entity.id
_entity.type
_entity.pdbx_description
1 polymer ?
#
loop_
_entity_poly.entity_id
_entity_poly.type
_entity_poly.pdbx_seq_one_letter_code
_entity_poly.pdbx_strand_id
1 'polypeptide(L)'
;LGHQAIGYAYGGNVIRAETLKHGKTSMVTHNGDPLFQGIASPFEVMRYHSLVVEEKSLPAELEILSKSVDDGVIMAMKHKEHAVYGLQFHPESIFTKDGQTLIRNFLENIAKKAVLPVN
;
A
#
# COMPACT_ATOMS: atom_id res chain seq x y z
N LEU A 1 -1.22 9.12 3.54
CA LEU A 1 -2.03 9.43 4.72
C LEU A 1 -3.08 8.36 4.97
N GLY A 2 -3.79 7.93 3.94
CA GLY A 2 -4.81 6.89 4.09
C GLY A 2 -4.26 5.58 4.61
N HIS A 3 -3.07 5.18 4.19
CA HIS A 3 -2.40 3.96 4.63
C HIS A 3 -2.17 3.98 6.15
N GLN A 4 -1.64 5.08 6.66
CA GLN A 4 -1.36 5.23 8.09
C GLN A 4 -2.66 5.30 8.89
N ALA A 5 -3.65 6.01 8.38
CA ALA A 5 -4.95 6.10 9.02
C ALA A 5 -5.62 4.73 9.14
N ILE A 6 -5.53 3.88 8.11
CA ILE A 6 -6.06 2.53 8.13
C ILE A 6 -5.36 1.71 9.21
N GLY A 7 -4.03 1.75 9.25
CA GLY A 7 -3.28 1.02 10.28
C GLY A 7 -3.69 1.42 11.67
N TYR A 8 -3.79 2.72 11.92
CA TYR A 8 -4.18 3.24 13.23
C TYR A 8 -5.64 2.90 13.58
N ALA A 9 -6.54 3.08 12.62
CA ALA A 9 -7.97 2.88 12.86
C ALA A 9 -8.31 1.44 13.24
N TYR A 10 -7.56 0.47 12.74
CA TYR A 10 -7.78 -0.93 13.07
C TYR A 10 -6.92 -1.42 14.25
N GLY A 11 -6.24 -0.51 14.93
CA GLY A 11 -5.54 -0.84 16.17
C GLY A 11 -4.04 -1.05 16.05
N GLY A 12 -3.47 -0.83 14.88
CA GLY A 12 -2.01 -0.88 14.70
C GLY A 12 -1.36 0.40 15.16
N ASN A 13 -0.05 0.35 15.35
CA ASN A 13 0.74 1.53 15.71
C ASN A 13 1.38 2.15 14.48
N VAL A 14 1.40 3.48 14.44
CA VAL A 14 2.13 4.24 13.44
C VAL A 14 3.35 4.82 14.13
N ILE A 15 4.54 4.44 13.67
CA ILE A 15 5.79 4.79 14.31
C ILE A 15 6.69 5.56 13.35
N ARG A 16 7.74 6.18 13.88
CA ARG A 16 8.70 6.90 13.06
C ARG A 16 9.57 5.89 12.31
N ALA A 17 9.78 6.11 11.01
CA ALA A 17 10.65 5.27 10.21
C ALA A 17 12.11 5.43 10.65
N GLU A 18 12.89 4.34 10.60
CA GLU A 18 14.31 4.40 10.92
C GLU A 18 15.06 5.25 9.91
N THR A 19 14.65 5.19 8.65
CA THR A 19 15.25 5.98 7.56
C THR A 19 14.21 6.90 6.97
N LEU A 20 14.52 8.19 6.93
CA LEU A 20 13.64 9.17 6.34
C LEU A 20 13.63 9.02 4.83
N LYS A 21 12.45 8.95 4.24
CA LYS A 21 12.29 8.85 2.79
C LYS A 21 11.54 10.08 2.28
N HIS A 22 12.27 10.95 1.59
CA HIS A 22 11.73 12.19 1.05
C HIS A 22 12.07 12.26 -0.43
N GLY A 23 11.13 11.92 -1.29
CA GLY A 23 11.32 12.01 -2.71
C GLY A 23 12.32 11.01 -3.28
N LYS A 24 12.44 9.85 -2.65
CA LYS A 24 13.34 8.79 -3.13
C LYS A 24 12.53 7.61 -3.61
N THR A 25 13.06 6.93 -4.63
CA THR A 25 12.43 5.70 -5.11
C THR A 25 12.95 4.50 -4.35
N SER A 26 12.14 3.47 -4.26
CA SER A 26 12.51 2.19 -3.66
C SER A 26 11.85 1.07 -4.45
N MET A 27 12.49 -0.10 -4.43
CA MET A 27 11.87 -1.30 -4.98
C MET A 27 10.99 -1.92 -3.91
N VAL A 28 9.80 -2.35 -4.28
CA VAL A 28 8.85 -2.99 -3.37
C VAL A 28 8.38 -4.30 -3.97
N THR A 29 8.18 -5.30 -3.12
CA THR A 29 7.62 -6.58 -3.53
C THR A 29 6.11 -6.54 -3.45
N HIS A 30 5.44 -7.52 -4.03
CA HIS A 30 4.01 -7.72 -3.81
C HIS A 30 3.66 -9.20 -3.82
N ASN A 31 2.48 -9.53 -3.31
CA ASN A 31 2.06 -10.90 -3.12
C ASN A 31 1.11 -11.43 -4.20
N GLY A 32 0.95 -10.71 -5.30
CA GLY A 32 0.06 -11.13 -6.39
C GLY A 32 -1.40 -10.75 -6.21
N ASP A 33 -1.72 -9.88 -5.25
CA ASP A 33 -3.09 -9.41 -5.06
C ASP A 33 -3.62 -8.81 -6.37
N PRO A 34 -4.95 -8.85 -6.64
CA PRO A 34 -5.51 -8.25 -7.87
C PRO A 34 -5.12 -6.80 -8.11
N LEU A 35 -4.76 -6.06 -7.04
CA LEU A 35 -4.25 -4.70 -7.18
C LEU A 35 -2.98 -4.66 -8.03
N PHE A 36 -2.18 -5.70 -7.99
CA PHE A 36 -0.87 -5.74 -8.66
C PHE A 36 -0.88 -6.52 -9.97
N GLN A 37 -2.05 -6.78 -10.53
CA GLN A 37 -2.17 -7.54 -11.77
C GLN A 37 -1.39 -6.86 -12.90
N GLY A 38 -0.53 -7.61 -13.58
CA GLY A 38 0.29 -7.10 -14.66
C GLY A 38 1.53 -6.33 -14.22
N ILE A 39 1.80 -6.29 -12.93
CA ILE A 39 2.95 -5.56 -12.40
C ILE A 39 4.00 -6.57 -11.91
N ALA A 40 5.25 -6.36 -12.31
CA ALA A 40 6.35 -7.21 -11.86
C ALA A 40 6.60 -7.06 -10.36
N SER A 41 7.20 -8.07 -9.75
CA SER A 41 7.65 -7.98 -8.36
C SER A 41 9.14 -8.33 -8.33
N PRO A 42 10.00 -7.43 -7.86
CA PRO A 42 9.68 -6.11 -7.30
C PRO A 42 9.43 -5.05 -8.39
N PHE A 43 8.84 -3.94 -7.98
CA PHE A 43 8.63 -2.79 -8.87
C PHE A 43 9.01 -1.48 -8.13
N GLU A 44 9.22 -0.42 -8.88
CA GLU A 44 9.75 0.84 -8.34
C GLU A 44 8.62 1.78 -7.97
N VAL A 45 8.72 2.39 -6.79
CA VAL A 45 7.73 3.35 -6.29
C VAL A 45 8.43 4.58 -5.73
N MET A 46 7.72 5.70 -5.69
CA MET A 46 8.19 6.93 -5.06
C MET A 46 7.72 6.97 -3.61
N ARG A 47 8.65 7.29 -2.71
CA ARG A 47 8.38 7.35 -1.27
C ARG A 47 8.51 8.78 -0.75
N TYR A 48 7.51 9.20 0.02
CA TYR A 48 7.50 10.48 0.74
C TYR A 48 6.89 10.22 2.10
N HIS A 49 7.66 9.69 3.05
CA HIS A 49 7.10 9.44 4.37
C HIS A 49 8.18 9.41 5.45
N SER A 50 7.80 9.83 6.65
CA SER A 50 8.62 9.73 7.86
C SER A 50 7.98 8.81 8.88
N LEU A 51 6.73 8.40 8.67
CA LEU A 51 6.00 7.50 9.54
C LEU A 51 5.66 6.22 8.79
N VAL A 52 5.62 5.12 9.51
CA VAL A 52 5.30 3.80 8.94
C VAL A 52 4.35 3.06 9.87
N VAL A 53 3.57 2.14 9.30
CA VAL A 53 2.74 1.24 10.10
C VAL A 53 3.65 0.13 10.64
N GLU A 54 3.60 -0.07 11.96
CA GLU A 54 4.45 -1.06 12.61
C GLU A 54 3.89 -2.47 12.38
N GLU A 55 4.71 -3.35 11.84
CA GLU A 55 4.29 -4.71 11.52
C GLU A 55 3.93 -5.50 12.78
N LYS A 56 4.66 -5.31 13.85
CA LYS A 56 4.44 -6.08 15.10
C LYS A 56 3.05 -5.86 15.68
N SER A 57 2.50 -4.66 15.54
CA SER A 57 1.20 -4.31 16.10
C SER A 57 0.07 -4.42 15.08
N LEU A 58 0.37 -4.90 13.87
CA LEU A 58 -0.65 -4.98 12.82
C LEU A 58 -1.75 -5.95 13.22
N PRO A 59 -3.02 -5.51 13.27
CA PRO A 59 -4.10 -6.40 13.67
C PRO A 59 -4.37 -7.48 12.63
N ALA A 60 -4.99 -8.57 13.08
CA ALA A 60 -5.24 -9.73 12.22
C ALA A 60 -6.17 -9.41 11.04
N GLU A 61 -6.99 -8.36 11.15
CA GLU A 61 -7.89 -7.95 10.09
C GLU A 61 -7.19 -7.38 8.87
N LEU A 62 -5.92 -6.97 9.01
CA LEU A 62 -5.16 -6.37 7.93
C LEU A 62 -4.13 -7.35 7.39
N GLU A 63 -4.03 -7.39 6.08
CA GLU A 63 -3.08 -8.26 5.37
C GLU A 63 -2.02 -7.39 4.69
N ILE A 64 -0.75 -7.76 4.85
CA ILE A 64 0.35 -7.08 4.18
C ILE A 64 0.42 -7.56 2.74
N LEU A 65 0.39 -6.63 1.81
CA LEU A 65 0.46 -6.94 0.37
C LEU A 65 1.83 -6.66 -0.22
N SER A 66 2.57 -5.72 0.34
CA SER A 66 3.83 -5.24 -0.23
C SER A 66 4.76 -4.73 0.86
N LYS A 67 6.04 -4.99 0.69
CA LYS A 67 7.10 -4.46 1.56
C LYS A 67 8.23 -3.90 0.71
N SER A 68 8.94 -2.91 1.23
CA SER A 68 10.12 -2.41 0.56
C SER A 68 11.28 -3.40 0.68
N VAL A 69 12.07 -3.52 -0.38
CA VAL A 69 13.18 -4.45 -0.42
C VAL A 69 14.31 -3.99 0.49
N ASP A 70 14.53 -2.67 0.59
CA ASP A 70 15.69 -2.13 1.31
C ASP A 70 15.50 -2.08 2.83
N ASP A 71 14.32 -1.75 3.33
CA ASP A 71 14.12 -1.59 4.77
C ASP A 71 12.96 -2.40 5.36
N GLY A 72 12.27 -3.21 4.56
CA GLY A 72 11.21 -4.09 5.03
C GLY A 72 9.95 -3.39 5.51
N VAL A 73 9.79 -2.11 5.21
CA VAL A 73 8.62 -1.33 5.62
C VAL A 73 7.39 -1.81 4.86
N ILE A 74 6.25 -1.88 5.55
CA ILE A 74 4.96 -2.19 4.90
C ILE A 74 4.63 -1.09 3.90
N MET A 75 4.47 -1.44 2.65
CA MET A 75 4.21 -0.50 1.57
C MET A 75 2.79 -0.58 1.02
N ALA A 76 2.10 -1.67 1.27
CA ALA A 76 0.68 -1.82 0.92
C ALA A 76 0.04 -2.83 1.85
N MET A 77 -1.23 -2.59 2.19
CA MET A 77 -2.00 -3.51 3.01
C MET A 77 -3.47 -3.41 2.64
N LYS A 78 -4.26 -4.40 3.03
CA LYS A 78 -5.71 -4.38 2.83
C LYS A 78 -6.42 -5.00 4.02
N HIS A 79 -7.69 -4.67 4.17
CA HIS A 79 -8.57 -5.40 5.08
C HIS A 79 -8.91 -6.75 4.44
N LYS A 80 -8.94 -7.81 5.25
CA LYS A 80 -9.16 -9.16 4.72
C LYS A 80 -10.57 -9.37 4.19
N GLU A 81 -11.55 -8.66 4.75
CA GLU A 81 -12.95 -8.85 4.39
C GLU A 81 -13.54 -7.67 3.63
N HIS A 82 -13.02 -6.47 3.80
CA HIS A 82 -13.54 -5.27 3.17
C HIS A 82 -12.60 -4.77 2.09
N ALA A 83 -13.13 -4.06 1.10
CA ALA A 83 -12.31 -3.50 0.02
C ALA A 83 -11.63 -2.21 0.47
N VAL A 84 -10.85 -2.29 1.53
CA VAL A 84 -10.10 -1.16 2.08
C VAL A 84 -8.62 -1.43 1.86
N TYR A 85 -7.99 -0.60 1.05
CA TYR A 85 -6.57 -0.73 0.69
C TYR A 85 -5.80 0.50 1.14
N GLY A 86 -4.59 0.30 1.62
CA GLY A 86 -3.68 1.38 1.97
C GLY A 86 -2.37 1.25 1.23
N LEU A 87 -1.89 2.34 0.66
CA LEU A 87 -0.59 2.40 -0.01
C LEU A 87 0.29 3.44 0.69
N GLN A 88 1.51 3.04 1.04
CA GLN A 88 2.48 3.95 1.66
C GLN A 88 3.18 4.82 0.61
N PHE A 89 3.16 4.40 -0.64
CA PHE A 89 3.78 5.13 -1.74
C PHE A 89 2.71 5.89 -2.54
N HIS A 90 3.17 6.70 -3.49
CA HIS A 90 2.32 7.57 -4.30
C HIS A 90 2.15 7.00 -5.71
N PRO A 91 1.04 6.31 -6.00
CA PRO A 91 0.82 5.77 -7.34
C PRO A 91 0.61 6.86 -8.40
N GLU A 92 0.18 8.05 -7.97
CA GLU A 92 -0.03 9.17 -8.89
C GLU A 92 1.29 9.83 -9.34
N SER A 93 2.41 9.57 -8.64
CA SER A 93 3.69 10.16 -8.97
C SER A 93 4.22 9.61 -10.29
N ILE A 94 4.79 10.48 -11.12
CA ILE A 94 5.42 10.05 -12.38
C ILE A 94 6.62 9.14 -12.12
N PHE A 95 7.18 9.17 -10.91
CA PHE A 95 8.30 8.31 -10.53
C PHE A 95 7.86 6.94 -10.01
N THR A 96 6.58 6.71 -9.85
CA THR A 96 6.04 5.37 -9.58
C THR A 96 5.71 4.75 -10.93
N LYS A 97 6.61 3.88 -11.40
CA LYS A 97 6.60 3.40 -12.77
C LYS A 97 5.29 2.75 -13.18
N ASP A 98 4.70 1.96 -12.32
CA ASP A 98 3.46 1.25 -12.62
C ASP A 98 2.24 1.88 -11.95
N GLY A 99 2.32 3.19 -11.64
CA GLY A 99 1.27 3.88 -10.90
C GLY A 99 -0.08 3.88 -11.58
N GLN A 100 -0.10 4.12 -12.89
CA GLN A 100 -1.36 4.13 -13.64
C GLN A 100 -1.99 2.75 -13.69
N THR A 101 -1.18 1.70 -13.82
CA THR A 101 -1.66 0.33 -13.80
C THR A 101 -2.28 0.00 -12.44
N LEU A 102 -1.65 0.46 -11.34
CA LEU A 102 -2.20 0.27 -10.00
C LEU A 102 -3.56 0.94 -9.85
N ILE A 103 -3.67 2.18 -10.30
CA ILE A 103 -4.93 2.93 -10.20
C ILE A 103 -6.01 2.23 -11.01
N ARG A 104 -5.70 1.81 -12.24
CA ARG A 104 -6.65 1.09 -13.09
C ARG A 104 -7.07 -0.23 -12.46
N ASN A 105 -6.11 -0.99 -11.90
CA ASN A 105 -6.43 -2.25 -11.24
C ASN A 105 -7.37 -2.04 -10.06
N PHE A 106 -7.14 -0.99 -9.28
CA PHE A 106 -8.04 -0.69 -8.17
C PHE A 106 -9.45 -0.40 -8.66
N LEU A 107 -9.57 0.42 -9.69
CA LEU A 107 -10.89 0.79 -10.21
C LEU A 107 -11.62 -0.39 -10.87
N GLU A 108 -10.89 -1.22 -11.61
CA GLU A 108 -11.51 -2.31 -12.37
C GLU A 108 -11.69 -3.58 -11.56
N ASN A 109 -10.73 -3.94 -10.73
CA ASN A 109 -10.72 -5.24 -10.06
C ASN A 109 -11.20 -5.18 -8.62
N ILE A 110 -11.21 -4.01 -8.01
CA ILE A 110 -11.51 -3.87 -6.59
C ILE A 110 -12.71 -2.96 -6.37
N ALA A 111 -12.60 -1.69 -6.72
CA ALA A 111 -13.65 -0.72 -6.45
C ALA A 111 -14.96 -1.09 -7.15
N LYS A 112 -14.87 -1.62 -8.36
CA LYS A 112 -16.04 -2.02 -9.12
C LYS A 112 -16.82 -3.14 -8.46
N LYS A 113 -16.12 -4.06 -7.78
CA LYS A 113 -16.76 -5.15 -7.06
C LYS A 113 -17.20 -4.74 -5.66
N ALA A 114 -16.55 -3.75 -5.10
CA ALA A 114 -16.81 -3.30 -3.76
C ALA A 114 -17.88 -2.23 -3.70
N VAL A 115 -18.11 -1.53 -4.78
CA VAL A 115 -19.11 -0.48 -4.80
C VAL A 115 -20.46 -1.11 -4.70
N LEU A 116 -21.10 -0.89 -3.61
CA LEU A 116 -22.47 -1.26 -3.44
C LEU A 116 -23.29 -0.34 -4.31
N PRO A 117 -24.37 -0.84 -4.87
CA PRO A 117 -25.29 0.02 -5.59
C PRO A 117 -25.88 0.97 -4.60
N VAL A 118 -25.34 2.09 -4.56
CA VAL A 118 -25.71 3.05 -3.63
C VAL A 118 -26.68 3.84 -4.14
N ASN A 119 -27.09 3.75 -4.70
CA ASN A 119 -27.89 4.67 -5.09
C ASN A 119 -28.96 4.51 -5.13
#